data_8395e182ba82a5f757ff69000da5c0a7
#
_entry.id   8395e182ba82a5f757ff69000da5c0a7
#
_cell.length_a   1.000
_cell.length_b   1.000
_cell.length_c   1.000
_cell.angle_alpha   90.00
_cell.angle_beta   90.00
_cell.angle_gamma   90.00
#
_symmetry.space_group_name_H-M   'P 1'
#
loop_
_entity.id
_entity.type
_entity.pdbx_description
1 polymer ?
#
loop_
_entity_poly.entity_id
_entity_poly.type
_entity_poly.pdbx_seq_one_letter_code
_entity_poly.pdbx_strand_id
1 'polypeptide(L)'
;MKVIALKFENYRNLKDNIITPCDGVNIIYGDNAQGKTNLLEALWFFCGGHSFRGSKDSEIINWDENFAMIEMRFLGQEREQTAKILFRGGKKSVEINGVQKNSAAALIERFCAVVFSPEHLSLIKRGPGERRKFIDSAICREKLKNAVVLSKYNRILNQRNSLLKDIYRRPSLADTLPVWDEPLLKSGAVLVKNRIDYVKMLSDRAVEYHSGISKGKEELKIRYMSGYEASEDDTVGEIYEKLKCKLEKHKSDDIRTGFTNYGPHRDDIEIIINGKNARAFASQGQQRSAVLSLKLAEASVLRERMGEEPVILLDDVLSELDAKRQDFLLNELHGCQVFITCCEKSNKEQLKDGKIFLLNNGEVS
;
A
#
# COMPACT_ATOMS: atom_id res chain seq x y z
N MET A 1 2.37 -17.61 -2.03
CA MET A 1 3.70 -17.25 -1.47
C MET A 1 3.80 -17.62 0.00
N LYS A 2 5.02 -17.97 0.49
CA LYS A 2 5.23 -18.33 1.90
C LYS A 2 6.60 -17.86 2.37
N VAL A 3 6.66 -17.24 3.53
CA VAL A 3 7.90 -16.91 4.24
C VAL A 3 8.40 -18.18 4.91
N ILE A 4 9.63 -18.58 4.64
CA ILE A 4 10.28 -19.77 5.22
C ILE A 4 11.11 -19.36 6.43
N ALA A 5 11.85 -18.25 6.33
CA ALA A 5 12.63 -17.69 7.42
C ALA A 5 12.76 -16.18 7.25
N LEU A 6 12.81 -15.45 8.36
CA LEU A 6 13.14 -14.03 8.41
C LEU A 6 14.26 -13.84 9.43
N LYS A 7 15.38 -13.30 8.98
CA LYS A 7 16.52 -12.86 9.82
C LYS A 7 16.51 -11.34 9.90
N PHE A 8 16.79 -10.81 11.06
CA PHE A 8 17.00 -9.37 11.27
C PHE A 8 18.19 -9.15 12.22
N GLU A 9 18.92 -8.08 11.97
CA GLU A 9 20.11 -7.67 12.70
C GLU A 9 20.10 -6.14 12.83
N ASN A 10 20.27 -5.65 14.06
CA ASN A 10 20.24 -4.21 14.39
C ASN A 10 18.98 -3.48 13.89
N TYR A 11 17.86 -4.19 13.82
CA TYR A 11 16.64 -3.69 13.19
C TYR A 11 15.70 -3.10 14.25
N ARG A 12 15.53 -1.78 14.23
CA ARG A 12 14.67 -1.05 15.20
C ARG A 12 15.01 -1.44 16.65
N ASN A 13 14.00 -1.86 17.43
CA ASN A 13 14.17 -2.35 18.81
C ASN A 13 14.21 -3.88 18.93
N LEU A 14 14.29 -4.61 17.79
CA LEU A 14 14.36 -6.07 17.81
C LEU A 14 15.80 -6.52 18.03
N LYS A 15 15.98 -7.49 18.93
CA LYS A 15 17.27 -8.19 19.10
C LYS A 15 17.49 -9.13 17.92
N ASP A 16 18.74 -9.28 17.53
CA ASP A 16 19.16 -10.14 16.42
C ASP A 16 18.60 -11.54 16.57
N ASN A 17 17.90 -12.00 15.55
CA ASN A 17 17.27 -13.31 15.56
C ASN A 17 16.96 -13.84 14.15
N ILE A 18 16.60 -15.11 14.10
CA ILE A 18 16.04 -15.78 12.92
C ILE A 18 14.75 -16.44 13.35
N ILE A 19 13.63 -16.04 12.74
CA ILE A 19 12.34 -16.70 12.93
C ILE A 19 12.00 -17.60 11.76
N THR A 20 11.39 -18.75 12.05
CA THR A 20 10.90 -19.70 11.04
C THR A 20 9.39 -19.85 11.24
N PRO A 21 8.56 -19.15 10.45
CA PRO A 21 7.11 -19.24 10.57
C PRO A 21 6.56 -20.59 10.08
N CYS A 22 5.31 -20.91 10.43
CA CYS A 22 4.57 -22.01 9.82
C CYS A 22 3.82 -21.52 8.57
N ASP A 23 3.35 -22.45 7.76
CA ASP A 23 2.65 -22.18 6.49
C ASP A 23 1.27 -21.52 6.66
N GLY A 24 0.68 -21.64 7.83
CA GLY A 24 -0.64 -21.10 8.19
C GLY A 24 -0.55 -19.83 9.02
N VAL A 25 -1.17 -19.88 10.20
CA VAL A 25 -1.28 -18.71 11.09
C VAL A 25 -0.08 -18.61 12.01
N ASN A 26 0.56 -17.44 12.05
CA ASN A 26 1.70 -17.09 12.90
C ASN A 26 1.28 -15.94 13.82
N ILE A 27 1.25 -16.21 15.13
CA ILE A 27 0.83 -15.23 16.13
C ILE A 27 2.06 -14.61 16.77
N ILE A 28 2.17 -13.30 16.69
CA ILE A 28 3.20 -12.51 17.35
C ILE A 28 2.56 -11.88 18.60
N TYR A 29 2.87 -12.45 19.75
CA TYR A 29 2.29 -12.08 21.03
C TYR A 29 3.29 -11.31 21.88
N GLY A 30 2.84 -10.28 22.59
CA GLY A 30 3.64 -9.51 23.55
C GLY A 30 2.94 -8.22 23.95
N ASP A 31 3.44 -7.55 24.97
CA ASP A 31 2.91 -6.27 25.42
C ASP A 31 3.07 -5.16 24.37
N ASN A 32 2.43 -4.02 24.60
CA ASN A 32 2.58 -2.86 23.73
C ASN A 32 4.04 -2.36 23.72
N ALA A 33 4.45 -1.78 22.60
CA ALA A 33 5.79 -1.25 22.35
C ALA A 33 6.94 -2.29 22.35
N GLN A 34 6.66 -3.59 22.41
CA GLN A 34 7.70 -4.64 22.35
C GLN A 34 8.32 -4.82 20.94
N GLY A 35 7.71 -4.27 19.88
CA GLY A 35 8.22 -4.38 18.51
C GLY A 35 7.40 -5.29 17.59
N LYS A 36 6.19 -5.72 17.98
CA LYS A 36 5.30 -6.56 17.16
C LYS A 36 5.09 -6.01 15.75
N THR A 37 4.68 -4.75 15.65
CA THR A 37 4.52 -4.04 14.36
C THR A 37 5.84 -3.95 13.58
N ASN A 38 6.99 -3.84 14.28
CA ASN A 38 8.30 -3.79 13.64
C ASN A 38 8.64 -5.12 12.94
N LEU A 39 8.21 -6.25 13.51
CA LEU A 39 8.37 -7.55 12.86
C LEU A 39 7.53 -7.67 11.58
N LEU A 40 6.27 -7.21 11.62
CA LEU A 40 5.44 -7.16 10.40
C LEU A 40 6.01 -6.19 9.36
N GLU A 41 6.56 -5.06 9.81
CA GLU A 41 7.19 -4.09 8.92
C GLU A 41 8.43 -4.68 8.23
N ALA A 42 9.21 -5.52 8.91
CA ALA A 42 10.34 -6.21 8.31
C ALA A 42 9.91 -7.11 7.14
N LEU A 43 8.81 -7.86 7.28
CA LEU A 43 8.21 -8.64 6.20
C LEU A 43 7.73 -7.74 5.04
N TRP A 44 7.07 -6.63 5.38
CA TRP A 44 6.55 -5.70 4.39
C TRP A 44 7.63 -5.03 3.54
N PHE A 45 8.83 -4.80 4.07
CA PHE A 45 9.91 -4.19 3.29
C PHE A 45 10.23 -4.97 2.00
N PHE A 46 9.97 -6.27 1.96
CA PHE A 46 10.17 -7.08 0.76
C PHE A 46 9.11 -6.88 -0.33
N CYS A 47 8.04 -6.11 -0.06
CA CYS A 47 7.03 -5.72 -1.05
C CYS A 47 7.41 -4.46 -1.87
N GLY A 48 8.67 -4.08 -1.95
CA GLY A 48 9.13 -2.92 -2.72
C GLY A 48 10.04 -1.97 -1.93
N GLY A 49 10.50 -2.37 -0.74
CA GLY A 49 11.54 -1.68 0.01
C GLY A 49 11.10 -0.42 0.74
N HIS A 50 9.83 -0.28 1.09
CA HIS A 50 9.31 0.89 1.81
C HIS A 50 8.54 0.48 3.07
N SER A 51 8.63 1.29 4.12
CA SER A 51 7.80 1.15 5.32
C SER A 51 6.32 1.41 5.00
N PHE A 52 5.40 0.55 5.50
CA PHE A 52 3.97 0.85 5.40
C PHE A 52 3.54 1.98 6.37
N ARG A 53 4.35 2.25 7.39
CA ARG A 53 4.15 3.35 8.35
C ARG A 53 4.72 4.69 7.85
N GLY A 54 5.41 4.69 6.70
CA GLY A 54 6.04 5.89 6.14
C GLY A 54 7.33 6.31 6.84
N SER A 55 7.97 5.42 7.61
CA SER A 55 9.25 5.68 8.27
C SER A 55 10.38 5.90 7.26
N LYS A 56 11.33 6.77 7.60
CA LYS A 56 12.54 6.97 6.82
C LYS A 56 13.51 5.79 7.01
N ASP A 57 14.35 5.54 6.01
CA ASP A 57 15.33 4.45 6.06
C ASP A 57 16.32 4.59 7.25
N SER A 58 16.61 5.81 7.70
CA SER A 58 17.43 6.06 8.89
C SER A 58 16.76 5.65 10.21
N GLU A 59 15.43 5.62 10.27
CA GLU A 59 14.68 5.24 11.47
C GLU A 59 14.53 3.73 11.62
N ILE A 60 15.01 2.96 10.63
CA ILE A 60 14.99 1.50 10.63
C ILE A 60 16.16 0.92 11.42
N ILE A 61 17.26 1.66 11.50
CA ILE A 61 18.48 1.26 12.20
C ILE A 61 18.25 1.40 13.70
N ASN A 62 18.70 0.43 14.50
CA ASN A 62 18.74 0.55 15.97
C ASN A 62 19.57 1.77 16.37
N TRP A 63 19.19 2.45 17.42
CA TRP A 63 19.75 3.76 17.80
C TRP A 63 21.25 3.74 18.12
N ASP A 64 21.74 2.61 18.63
CA ASP A 64 23.15 2.43 19.00
C ASP A 64 24.01 1.85 17.87
N GLU A 65 23.41 1.68 16.65
CA GLU A 65 24.05 0.98 15.56
C GLU A 65 24.17 1.83 14.28
N ASN A 66 25.08 1.43 13.38
CA ASN A 66 25.37 2.15 12.15
C ASN A 66 24.73 1.53 10.91
N PHE A 67 24.14 0.35 11.06
CA PHE A 67 23.45 -0.37 9.99
C PHE A 67 22.32 -1.22 10.56
N ALA A 68 21.37 -1.58 9.72
CA ALA A 68 20.40 -2.63 9.98
C ALA A 68 20.31 -3.57 8.78
N MET A 69 20.02 -4.84 9.02
CA MET A 69 19.87 -5.83 7.98
C MET A 69 18.63 -6.67 8.23
N ILE A 70 17.86 -6.89 7.17
CA ILE A 70 16.80 -7.89 7.12
C ILE A 70 17.04 -8.82 5.94
N GLU A 71 16.88 -10.11 6.18
CA GLU A 71 17.04 -11.15 5.15
C GLU A 71 15.86 -12.12 5.25
N MET A 72 15.23 -12.39 4.14
CA MET A 72 14.08 -13.29 4.05
C MET A 72 14.33 -14.41 3.08
N ARG A 73 14.01 -15.62 3.49
CA ARG A 73 13.90 -16.79 2.63
C ARG A 73 12.41 -17.09 2.46
N PHE A 74 11.97 -17.23 1.23
CA PHE A 74 10.56 -17.38 0.90
C PHE A 74 10.33 -18.27 -0.32
N LEU A 75 9.18 -18.91 -0.37
CA LEU A 75 8.68 -19.61 -1.55
C LEU A 75 7.81 -18.65 -2.37
N GLY A 76 8.18 -18.42 -3.60
CA GLY A 76 7.42 -17.61 -4.57
C GLY A 76 7.68 -18.10 -5.98
N GLN A 77 6.64 -18.15 -6.82
CA GLN A 77 6.71 -18.70 -8.17
C GLN A 77 7.25 -20.14 -8.19
N GLU A 78 6.76 -20.95 -7.23
CA GLU A 78 7.15 -22.35 -7.02
C GLU A 78 8.66 -22.57 -6.77
N ARG A 79 9.39 -21.53 -6.40
CA ARG A 79 10.83 -21.58 -6.13
C ARG A 79 11.16 -20.94 -4.80
N GLU A 80 12.12 -21.55 -4.12
CA GLU A 80 12.74 -20.91 -2.95
C GLU A 80 13.64 -19.77 -3.42
N GLN A 81 13.47 -18.61 -2.81
CA GLN A 81 14.22 -17.39 -3.11
C GLN A 81 14.73 -16.77 -1.81
N THR A 82 15.82 -16.02 -1.92
CA THR A 82 16.37 -15.22 -0.83
C THR A 82 16.39 -13.74 -1.24
N ALA A 83 16.02 -12.89 -0.31
CA ALA A 83 16.14 -11.44 -0.48
C ALA A 83 16.74 -10.83 0.78
N LYS A 84 17.67 -9.88 0.61
CA LYS A 84 18.35 -9.19 1.70
C LYS A 84 18.29 -7.69 1.47
N ILE A 85 17.99 -6.95 2.51
CA ILE A 85 17.98 -5.47 2.51
C ILE A 85 18.92 -5.01 3.61
N LEU A 86 19.92 -4.22 3.23
CA LEU A 86 20.86 -3.58 4.14
C LEU A 86 20.60 -2.07 4.15
N PHE A 87 20.36 -1.51 5.33
CA PHE A 87 20.22 -0.09 5.59
C PHE A 87 21.51 0.45 6.20
N ARG A 88 22.14 1.45 5.57
CA ARG A 88 23.37 2.07 6.06
C ARG A 88 23.52 3.49 5.53
N GLY A 89 23.86 4.43 6.41
CA GLY A 89 24.12 5.83 6.01
C GLY A 89 22.94 6.48 5.29
N GLY A 90 21.70 6.20 5.69
CA GLY A 90 20.48 6.73 5.06
C GLY A 90 20.17 6.19 3.67
N LYS A 91 20.89 5.15 3.24
CA LYS A 91 20.69 4.44 1.97
C LYS A 91 20.33 2.97 2.25
N LYS A 92 19.66 2.34 1.30
CA LYS A 92 19.42 0.89 1.31
C LYS A 92 20.01 0.23 0.08
N SER A 93 20.56 -0.95 0.26
CA SER A 93 20.99 -1.85 -0.80
C SER A 93 20.20 -3.14 -0.73
N VAL A 94 19.94 -3.75 -1.87
CA VAL A 94 19.10 -4.94 -2.00
C VAL A 94 19.86 -6.01 -2.78
N GLU A 95 19.80 -7.23 -2.26
CA GLU A 95 20.33 -8.42 -2.89
C GLU A 95 19.19 -9.43 -3.07
N ILE A 96 19.10 -10.10 -4.19
CA ILE A 96 18.12 -11.16 -4.48
C ILE A 96 18.89 -12.36 -5.03
N ASN A 97 18.77 -13.51 -4.37
CA ASN A 97 19.43 -14.76 -4.73
C ASN A 97 20.96 -14.57 -4.91
N GLY A 98 21.61 -13.86 -4.00
CA GLY A 98 23.04 -13.56 -4.04
C GLY A 98 23.45 -12.48 -5.04
N VAL A 99 22.51 -11.88 -5.78
CA VAL A 99 22.80 -10.86 -6.79
C VAL A 99 22.37 -9.48 -6.31
N GLN A 100 23.33 -8.56 -6.21
CA GLN A 100 23.09 -7.16 -5.86
C GLN A 100 22.18 -6.48 -6.90
N LYS A 101 21.19 -5.69 -6.46
CA LYS A 101 20.27 -4.95 -7.30
C LYS A 101 20.48 -3.45 -7.17
N ASN A 102 20.27 -2.73 -8.27
CA ASN A 102 20.46 -1.27 -8.30
C ASN A 102 19.36 -0.48 -7.56
N SER A 103 18.24 -1.13 -7.23
CA SER A 103 17.10 -0.49 -6.58
C SER A 103 16.26 -1.50 -5.79
N ALA A 104 15.66 -1.06 -4.70
CA ALA A 104 14.68 -1.82 -3.95
C ALA A 104 13.41 -2.15 -4.76
N ALA A 105 13.16 -1.42 -5.84
CA ALA A 105 12.07 -1.73 -6.77
C ALA A 105 12.23 -3.13 -7.45
N ALA A 106 13.43 -3.73 -7.42
CA ALA A 106 13.64 -5.11 -7.87
C ALA A 106 12.93 -6.17 -7.02
N LEU A 107 12.45 -5.81 -5.80
CA LEU A 107 11.63 -6.68 -4.95
C LEU A 107 10.17 -6.75 -5.43
N ILE A 108 9.70 -5.75 -6.18
CA ILE A 108 8.38 -5.75 -6.80
C ILE A 108 8.26 -6.96 -7.73
N GLU A 109 7.10 -7.62 -7.74
CA GLU A 109 6.83 -8.87 -8.49
C GLU A 109 7.54 -10.13 -7.94
N ARG A 110 8.34 -10.01 -6.85
CA ARG A 110 9.02 -11.16 -6.24
C ARG A 110 8.31 -11.66 -4.99
N PHE A 111 7.93 -10.74 -4.15
CA PHE A 111 7.22 -11.03 -2.91
C PHE A 111 6.07 -10.05 -2.74
N CYS A 112 4.92 -10.54 -2.33
CA CYS A 112 3.76 -9.69 -2.04
C CYS A 112 3.10 -10.06 -0.73
N ALA A 113 2.71 -9.03 -0.01
CA ALA A 113 1.92 -9.13 1.20
C ALA A 113 0.83 -8.05 1.21
N VAL A 114 -0.21 -8.28 1.99
CA VAL A 114 -1.24 -7.29 2.29
C VAL A 114 -1.26 -7.04 3.78
N VAL A 115 -1.09 -5.78 4.18
CA VAL A 115 -1.15 -5.38 5.58
C VAL A 115 -2.54 -4.84 5.91
N PHE A 116 -3.09 -5.30 7.01
CA PHE A 116 -4.28 -4.75 7.67
C PHE A 116 -3.79 -4.07 8.96
N SER A 117 -4.21 -2.84 9.19
CA SER A 117 -3.80 -2.03 10.34
C SER A 117 -4.94 -1.08 10.71
N PRO A 118 -5.10 -0.70 11.99
CA PRO A 118 -6.08 0.31 12.41
C PRO A 118 -5.94 1.64 11.68
N GLU A 119 -4.73 1.98 11.23
CA GLU A 119 -4.48 3.21 10.46
C GLU A 119 -5.26 3.25 9.13
N HIS A 120 -5.65 2.09 8.58
CA HIS A 120 -6.43 2.02 7.34
C HIS A 120 -7.84 2.63 7.46
N LEU A 121 -8.36 2.87 8.68
CA LEU A 121 -9.56 3.70 8.86
C LEU A 121 -9.40 5.11 8.29
N SER A 122 -8.17 5.57 8.14
CA SER A 122 -7.83 6.82 7.46
C SER A 122 -8.30 6.88 6.00
N LEU A 123 -8.45 5.73 5.32
CA LEU A 123 -8.98 5.62 3.95
C LEU A 123 -10.38 6.25 3.83
N ILE A 124 -11.20 6.11 4.88
CA ILE A 124 -12.53 6.71 4.91
C ILE A 124 -12.50 8.06 5.60
N LYS A 125 -11.83 8.17 6.76
CA LYS A 125 -11.88 9.39 7.59
C LYS A 125 -11.08 10.56 7.03
N ARG A 126 -9.93 10.29 6.41
CA ARG A 126 -9.03 11.33 5.90
C ARG A 126 -9.35 11.73 4.46
N GLY A 127 -8.58 12.69 3.95
CA GLY A 127 -8.75 13.26 2.61
C GLY A 127 -8.29 12.35 1.47
N PRO A 128 -8.42 12.83 0.22
CA PRO A 128 -8.09 12.07 -1.00
C PRO A 128 -6.65 11.54 -1.05
N GLY A 129 -5.73 12.20 -0.35
CA GLY A 129 -4.31 11.80 -0.32
C GLY A 129 -4.09 10.38 0.16
N GLU A 130 -4.80 9.95 1.23
CA GLU A 130 -4.68 8.59 1.76
C GLU A 130 -5.25 7.55 0.80
N ARG A 131 -6.37 7.83 0.16
CA ARG A 131 -6.97 6.94 -0.83
C ARG A 131 -6.10 6.79 -2.07
N ARG A 132 -5.50 7.89 -2.56
CA ARG A 132 -4.53 7.80 -3.65
C ARG A 132 -3.31 6.98 -3.28
N LYS A 133 -2.73 7.21 -2.08
CA LYS A 133 -1.59 6.40 -1.60
C LYS A 133 -1.92 4.91 -1.54
N PHE A 134 -3.11 4.56 -1.07
CA PHE A 134 -3.57 3.18 -1.00
C PHE A 134 -3.59 2.54 -2.40
N ILE A 135 -4.29 3.16 -3.37
CA ILE A 135 -4.38 2.63 -4.73
C ILE A 135 -3.02 2.61 -5.42
N ASP A 136 -2.24 3.70 -5.32
CA ASP A 136 -0.91 3.77 -5.93
C ASP A 136 0.04 2.70 -5.37
N SER A 137 0.01 2.47 -4.05
CA SER A 137 0.79 1.41 -3.41
C SER A 137 0.39 0.03 -3.93
N ALA A 138 -0.92 -0.24 -4.06
CA ALA A 138 -1.42 -1.50 -4.57
C ALA A 138 -0.98 -1.73 -6.04
N ILE A 139 -1.23 -0.77 -6.92
CA ILE A 139 -0.87 -0.84 -8.35
C ILE A 139 0.64 -0.99 -8.54
N CYS A 140 1.45 -0.27 -7.74
CA CYS A 140 2.91 -0.34 -7.85
C CYS A 140 3.48 -1.70 -7.43
N ARG A 141 2.82 -2.42 -6.51
CA ARG A 141 3.23 -3.78 -6.10
C ARG A 141 2.91 -4.84 -7.15
N GLU A 142 1.92 -4.59 -8.01
CA GLU A 142 1.58 -5.53 -9.08
C GLU A 142 2.66 -5.59 -10.17
N LYS A 143 3.18 -4.44 -10.59
CA LYS A 143 4.14 -4.36 -11.71
C LYS A 143 5.12 -3.21 -11.52
N LEU A 144 6.40 -3.51 -11.67
CA LEU A 144 7.49 -2.52 -11.60
C LEU A 144 7.26 -1.32 -12.53
N LYS A 145 6.72 -1.54 -13.73
CA LYS A 145 6.41 -0.45 -14.67
C LYS A 145 5.48 0.62 -14.09
N ASN A 146 4.54 0.23 -13.23
CA ASN A 146 3.59 1.16 -12.60
C ASN A 146 4.30 2.08 -11.59
N ALA A 147 5.24 1.53 -10.80
CA ALA A 147 6.07 2.32 -9.91
C ALA A 147 6.95 3.32 -10.68
N VAL A 148 7.48 2.92 -11.83
CA VAL A 148 8.25 3.81 -12.73
C VAL A 148 7.37 4.95 -13.26
N VAL A 149 6.14 4.66 -13.72
CA VAL A 149 5.19 5.67 -14.22
C VAL A 149 4.84 6.66 -13.12
N LEU A 150 4.49 6.19 -11.93
CA LEU A 150 4.15 7.04 -10.78
C LEU A 150 5.34 7.94 -10.39
N SER A 151 6.54 7.38 -10.29
CA SER A 151 7.76 8.13 -9.97
C SER A 151 8.06 9.19 -11.03
N LYS A 152 7.94 8.84 -12.32
CA LYS A 152 8.11 9.78 -13.44
C LYS A 152 7.11 10.92 -13.37
N TYR A 153 5.82 10.60 -13.18
CA TYR A 153 4.76 11.59 -13.06
C TYR A 153 5.04 12.59 -11.91
N ASN A 154 5.34 12.08 -10.72
CA ASN A 154 5.62 12.91 -9.55
C ASN A 154 6.84 13.81 -9.74
N ARG A 155 7.91 13.29 -10.37
CA ARG A 155 9.11 14.09 -10.67
C ARG A 155 8.78 15.23 -11.63
N ILE A 156 8.06 14.96 -12.72
CA ILE A 156 7.67 15.97 -13.71
C ILE A 156 6.74 17.00 -13.08
N LEU A 157 5.76 16.58 -12.28
CA LEU A 157 4.86 17.46 -11.55
C LEU A 157 5.63 18.43 -10.65
N ASN A 158 6.62 17.93 -9.91
CA ASN A 158 7.46 18.77 -9.04
C ASN A 158 8.26 19.78 -9.85
N GLN A 159 8.85 19.40 -10.99
CA GLN A 159 9.58 20.32 -11.88
C GLN A 159 8.65 21.38 -12.47
N ARG A 160 7.47 20.98 -12.95
CA ARG A 160 6.47 21.91 -13.46
C ARG A 160 6.01 22.90 -12.39
N ASN A 161 5.73 22.42 -11.17
CA ASN A 161 5.33 23.29 -10.06
C ASN A 161 6.47 24.22 -9.63
N SER A 162 7.73 23.82 -9.71
CA SER A 162 8.88 24.72 -9.49
C SER A 162 8.92 25.81 -10.55
N LEU A 163 8.78 25.45 -11.83
CA LEU A 163 8.72 26.41 -12.93
C LEU A 163 7.56 27.40 -12.77
N LEU A 164 6.35 26.93 -12.39
CA LEU A 164 5.19 27.80 -12.17
C LEU A 164 5.45 28.86 -11.10
N LYS A 165 6.18 28.53 -10.04
CA LYS A 165 6.60 29.50 -8.99
C LYS A 165 7.61 30.53 -9.53
N ASP A 166 8.52 30.08 -10.42
CA ASP A 166 9.54 30.97 -11.00
C ASP A 166 8.93 31.92 -12.04
N ILE A 167 7.87 31.53 -12.75
CA ILE A 167 7.13 32.37 -13.72
C ILE A 167 6.60 33.65 -13.04
N TYR A 168 6.17 33.57 -11.78
CA TYR A 168 5.73 34.75 -11.03
C TYR A 168 6.80 35.87 -11.01
N ARG A 169 8.07 35.47 -10.91
CA ARG A 169 9.22 36.39 -10.89
C ARG A 169 9.76 36.73 -12.29
N ARG A 170 9.59 35.81 -13.24
CA ARG A 170 10.12 35.89 -14.61
C ARG A 170 9.06 35.36 -15.61
N PRO A 171 8.11 36.24 -16.04
CA PRO A 171 6.98 35.82 -16.90
C PRO A 171 7.40 35.17 -18.24
N SER A 172 8.57 35.54 -18.78
CA SER A 172 9.10 34.93 -20.02
C SER A 172 9.35 33.41 -19.93
N LEU A 173 9.46 32.86 -18.72
CA LEU A 173 9.59 31.42 -18.53
C LEU A 173 8.30 30.64 -18.88
N ALA A 174 7.14 31.33 -19.03
CA ALA A 174 5.89 30.71 -19.39
C ALA A 174 5.93 29.97 -20.74
N ASP A 175 6.79 30.41 -21.65
CA ASP A 175 7.00 29.78 -22.96
C ASP A 175 7.68 28.42 -22.87
N THR A 176 8.28 28.09 -21.72
CA THR A 176 8.94 26.79 -21.50
C THR A 176 8.00 25.75 -20.87
N LEU A 177 6.79 26.11 -20.42
CA LEU A 177 5.82 25.18 -19.83
C LEU A 177 5.54 23.94 -20.69
N PRO A 178 5.40 24.05 -22.04
CA PRO A 178 5.10 22.88 -22.89
C PRO A 178 6.14 21.75 -22.76
N VAL A 179 7.39 22.04 -22.40
CA VAL A 179 8.45 21.05 -22.20
C VAL A 179 8.09 20.10 -21.04
N TRP A 180 7.36 20.58 -20.04
CA TRP A 180 6.90 19.82 -18.87
C TRP A 180 5.47 19.32 -19.05
N ASP A 181 4.61 20.04 -19.78
CA ASP A 181 3.20 19.69 -19.99
C ASP A 181 3.07 18.35 -20.72
N GLU A 182 3.78 18.19 -21.83
CA GLU A 182 3.69 16.99 -22.66
C GLU A 182 4.07 15.68 -21.92
N PRO A 183 5.24 15.59 -21.26
CA PRO A 183 5.58 14.38 -20.50
C PRO A 183 4.71 14.18 -19.24
N LEU A 184 4.16 15.26 -18.64
CA LEU A 184 3.22 15.20 -17.52
C LEU A 184 1.92 14.54 -18.00
N LEU A 185 1.36 14.99 -19.13
CA LEU A 185 0.13 14.48 -19.72
C LEU A 185 0.27 13.00 -20.10
N LYS A 186 1.37 12.62 -20.78
CA LYS A 186 1.62 11.23 -21.18
C LYS A 186 1.69 10.29 -19.96
N SER A 187 2.49 10.66 -18.95
CA SER A 187 2.59 9.83 -17.75
C SER A 187 1.32 9.86 -16.90
N GLY A 188 0.63 11.00 -16.88
CA GLY A 188 -0.64 11.19 -16.18
C GLY A 188 -1.74 10.31 -16.74
N ALA A 189 -1.91 10.27 -18.08
CA ALA A 189 -2.92 9.46 -18.73
C ALA A 189 -2.76 7.96 -18.44
N VAL A 190 -1.51 7.46 -18.48
CA VAL A 190 -1.22 6.06 -18.12
C VAL A 190 -1.53 5.79 -16.65
N LEU A 191 -1.15 6.70 -15.75
CA LEU A 191 -1.42 6.57 -14.31
C LEU A 191 -2.92 6.54 -14.03
N VAL A 192 -3.70 7.41 -14.67
CA VAL A 192 -5.16 7.47 -14.52
C VAL A 192 -5.81 6.17 -15.01
N LYS A 193 -5.43 5.68 -16.20
CA LYS A 193 -5.97 4.41 -16.72
C LYS A 193 -5.68 3.25 -15.77
N ASN A 194 -4.44 3.14 -15.27
CA ASN A 194 -4.08 2.10 -14.30
C ASN A 194 -4.92 2.18 -13.03
N ARG A 195 -5.20 3.40 -12.52
CA ARG A 195 -6.05 3.60 -11.34
C ARG A 195 -7.50 3.23 -11.58
N ILE A 196 -8.07 3.63 -12.72
CA ILE A 196 -9.45 3.31 -13.10
C ILE A 196 -9.62 1.79 -13.20
N ASP A 197 -8.74 1.12 -13.93
CA ASP A 197 -8.78 -0.34 -14.10
C ASP A 197 -8.64 -1.08 -12.77
N TYR A 198 -7.76 -0.60 -11.88
CA TYR A 198 -7.60 -1.17 -10.54
C TYR A 198 -8.82 -0.92 -9.65
N VAL A 199 -9.37 0.31 -9.64
CA VAL A 199 -10.54 0.66 -8.83
C VAL A 199 -11.77 -0.15 -9.25
N LYS A 200 -11.93 -0.43 -10.54
CA LYS A 200 -12.97 -1.31 -11.05
C LYS A 200 -12.87 -2.71 -10.44
N MET A 201 -11.71 -3.36 -10.58
CA MET A 201 -11.49 -4.70 -10.01
C MET A 201 -11.64 -4.72 -8.48
N LEU A 202 -11.08 -3.69 -7.82
CA LEU A 202 -11.20 -3.54 -6.36
C LEU A 202 -12.66 -3.38 -5.93
N SER A 203 -13.45 -2.58 -6.67
CA SER A 203 -14.86 -2.34 -6.39
C SER A 203 -15.67 -3.62 -6.47
N ASP A 204 -15.53 -4.40 -7.55
CA ASP A 204 -16.27 -5.63 -7.74
C ASP A 204 -16.04 -6.59 -6.57
N ARG A 205 -14.79 -6.80 -6.17
CA ARG A 205 -14.44 -7.67 -5.04
C ARG A 205 -14.86 -7.09 -3.68
N ALA A 206 -14.69 -5.77 -3.48
CA ALA A 206 -15.07 -5.14 -2.23
C ALA A 206 -16.58 -5.17 -1.97
N VAL A 207 -17.41 -5.09 -3.00
CA VAL A 207 -18.87 -5.23 -2.91
C VAL A 207 -19.24 -6.64 -2.44
N GLU A 208 -18.62 -7.68 -2.98
CA GLU A 208 -18.84 -9.07 -2.56
C GLU A 208 -18.50 -9.26 -1.08
N TYR A 209 -17.28 -8.85 -0.66
CA TYR A 209 -16.88 -8.96 0.74
C TYR A 209 -17.75 -8.13 1.68
N HIS A 210 -18.14 -6.92 1.27
CA HIS A 210 -19.00 -6.07 2.09
C HIS A 210 -20.39 -6.66 2.27
N SER A 211 -20.94 -7.27 1.24
CA SER A 211 -22.21 -8.00 1.31
C SER A 211 -22.12 -9.18 2.29
N GLY A 212 -21.02 -9.94 2.26
CA GLY A 212 -20.76 -11.02 3.23
C GLY A 212 -20.69 -10.52 4.67
N ILE A 213 -19.89 -9.49 4.93
CA ILE A 213 -19.71 -8.87 6.26
C ILE A 213 -21.04 -8.31 6.80
N SER A 214 -21.80 -7.60 5.96
CA SER A 214 -23.06 -6.96 6.34
C SER A 214 -24.27 -7.91 6.28
N LYS A 215 -24.07 -9.14 5.78
CA LYS A 215 -25.15 -10.12 5.49
C LYS A 215 -26.21 -9.54 4.54
N GLY A 216 -25.75 -8.82 3.51
CA GLY A 216 -26.59 -8.18 2.50
C GLY A 216 -27.38 -6.96 2.99
N LYS A 217 -27.11 -6.44 4.19
CA LYS A 217 -27.83 -5.29 4.74
C LYS A 217 -27.33 -3.93 4.27
N GLU A 218 -26.13 -3.88 3.71
CA GLU A 218 -25.48 -2.65 3.28
C GLU A 218 -24.98 -2.79 1.84
N GLU A 219 -25.22 -1.75 1.04
CA GLU A 219 -24.72 -1.64 -0.33
C GLU A 219 -23.46 -0.79 -0.31
N LEU A 220 -22.34 -1.33 -0.80
CA LEU A 220 -21.07 -0.61 -0.99
C LEU A 220 -20.92 -0.24 -2.46
N LYS A 221 -20.49 1.00 -2.74
CA LYS A 221 -20.06 1.44 -4.09
C LYS A 221 -18.73 2.19 -3.97
N ILE A 222 -17.85 1.95 -4.94
CA ILE A 222 -16.54 2.60 -5.01
C ILE A 222 -16.41 3.20 -6.42
N ARG A 223 -16.02 4.47 -6.53
CA ARG A 223 -15.91 5.19 -7.80
C ARG A 223 -14.61 5.97 -7.87
N TYR A 224 -13.98 5.94 -9.04
CA TYR A 224 -12.88 6.85 -9.34
C TYR A 224 -13.44 8.22 -9.74
N MET A 225 -12.91 9.27 -9.13
CA MET A 225 -13.36 10.66 -9.33
C MET A 225 -12.23 11.50 -9.87
N SER A 226 -12.40 12.03 -11.07
CA SER A 226 -11.43 12.93 -11.71
C SER A 226 -12.08 14.28 -12.06
N GLY A 227 -11.30 15.35 -11.99
CA GLY A 227 -11.76 16.70 -12.37
C GLY A 227 -11.84 16.95 -13.87
N TYR A 228 -11.60 15.91 -14.69
CA TYR A 228 -11.59 15.95 -16.17
C TYR A 228 -12.45 14.82 -16.79
N GLU A 229 -13.33 14.24 -15.97
CA GLU A 229 -14.37 13.29 -16.41
C GLU A 229 -13.81 12.04 -17.12
N ALA A 230 -12.67 11.51 -16.62
CA ALA A 230 -12.16 10.23 -17.07
C ALA A 230 -13.09 9.10 -16.62
N SER A 231 -13.38 8.16 -17.52
CA SER A 231 -14.28 7.02 -17.32
C SER A 231 -13.59 5.68 -17.54
N GLU A 232 -14.28 4.58 -17.18
CA GLU A 232 -13.76 3.21 -17.34
C GLU A 232 -13.55 2.84 -18.81
N ASP A 233 -14.38 3.38 -19.70
CA ASP A 233 -14.35 3.08 -21.12
C ASP A 233 -13.28 3.87 -21.89
N ASP A 234 -12.70 4.90 -21.24
CA ASP A 234 -11.69 5.72 -21.90
C ASP A 234 -10.39 4.94 -22.14
N THR A 235 -9.84 5.09 -23.32
CA THR A 235 -8.48 4.70 -23.66
C THR A 235 -7.46 5.67 -23.06
N VAL A 236 -6.19 5.27 -22.99
CA VAL A 236 -5.10 6.17 -22.57
C VAL A 236 -5.05 7.45 -23.43
N GLY A 237 -5.35 7.33 -24.73
CA GLY A 237 -5.38 8.47 -25.66
C GLY A 237 -6.51 9.46 -25.32
N GLU A 238 -7.71 8.97 -25.05
CA GLU A 238 -8.85 9.81 -24.66
C GLU A 238 -8.63 10.50 -23.32
N ILE A 239 -8.06 9.78 -22.34
CA ILE A 239 -7.67 10.37 -21.05
C ILE A 239 -6.61 11.46 -21.26
N TYR A 240 -5.64 11.23 -22.16
CA TYR A 240 -4.62 12.22 -22.49
C TYR A 240 -5.27 13.51 -23.05
N GLU A 241 -6.20 13.41 -24.00
CA GLU A 241 -6.87 14.57 -24.58
C GLU A 241 -7.75 15.32 -23.55
N LYS A 242 -8.46 14.59 -22.68
CA LYS A 242 -9.22 15.18 -21.56
C LYS A 242 -8.32 15.94 -20.59
N LEU A 243 -7.19 15.36 -20.22
CA LEU A 243 -6.18 15.99 -19.35
C LEU A 243 -5.58 17.24 -20.01
N LYS A 244 -5.24 17.15 -21.31
CA LYS A 244 -4.66 18.24 -22.10
C LYS A 244 -5.62 19.43 -22.17
N CYS A 245 -6.86 19.19 -22.56
CA CYS A 245 -7.90 20.22 -22.63
C CYS A 245 -8.06 20.93 -21.27
N LYS A 246 -8.06 20.15 -20.17
CA LYS A 246 -8.20 20.70 -18.83
C LYS A 246 -6.97 21.53 -18.40
N LEU A 247 -5.77 21.04 -18.71
CA LEU A 247 -4.52 21.74 -18.38
C LEU A 247 -4.39 23.07 -19.16
N GLU A 248 -4.71 23.06 -20.45
CA GLU A 248 -4.72 24.24 -21.31
C GLU A 248 -5.72 25.30 -20.83
N LYS A 249 -6.97 24.86 -20.55
CA LYS A 249 -8.05 25.74 -20.07
C LYS A 249 -7.68 26.46 -18.76
N HIS A 250 -6.93 25.80 -17.87
CA HIS A 250 -6.59 26.32 -16.55
C HIS A 250 -5.12 26.76 -16.42
N LYS A 251 -4.42 26.95 -17.56
CA LYS A 251 -3.01 27.38 -17.57
C LYS A 251 -2.79 28.70 -16.82
N SER A 252 -3.70 29.67 -16.99
CA SER A 252 -3.63 30.96 -16.30
C SER A 252 -3.81 30.82 -14.78
N ASP A 253 -4.66 29.92 -14.33
CA ASP A 253 -4.85 29.61 -12.91
C ASP A 253 -3.61 28.94 -12.33
N ASP A 254 -3.00 28.00 -13.04
CA ASP A 254 -1.75 27.35 -12.64
C ASP A 254 -0.61 28.36 -12.45
N ILE A 255 -0.47 29.29 -13.40
CA ILE A 255 0.52 30.38 -13.30
C ILE A 255 0.22 31.28 -12.10
N ARG A 256 -1.04 31.66 -11.90
CA ARG A 256 -1.46 32.53 -10.79
C ARG A 256 -1.24 31.87 -9.42
N THR A 257 -1.51 30.56 -9.30
CA THR A 257 -1.40 29.85 -8.03
C THR A 257 0.00 29.27 -7.76
N GLY A 258 0.84 29.15 -8.78
CA GLY A 258 2.15 28.51 -8.71
C GLY A 258 2.10 27.00 -8.57
N PHE A 259 0.96 26.37 -8.91
CA PHE A 259 0.74 24.93 -8.78
C PHE A 259 -0.12 24.40 -9.93
N THR A 260 0.09 23.14 -10.28
CA THR A 260 -0.77 22.39 -11.19
C THR A 260 -2.08 22.04 -10.49
N ASN A 261 -3.19 22.59 -10.96
CA ASN A 261 -4.49 22.45 -10.32
C ASN A 261 -5.28 21.21 -10.75
N TYR A 262 -4.96 20.61 -11.90
CA TYR A 262 -5.65 19.46 -12.46
C TYR A 262 -4.69 18.33 -12.83
N GLY A 263 -5.14 17.09 -12.63
CA GLY A 263 -4.39 15.88 -12.94
C GLY A 263 -4.50 14.81 -11.85
N PRO A 264 -3.92 13.62 -12.06
CA PRO A 264 -4.07 12.47 -11.16
C PRO A 264 -3.66 12.73 -9.71
N HIS A 265 -2.83 13.74 -9.44
CA HIS A 265 -2.47 14.17 -8.09
C HIS A 265 -3.61 14.90 -7.32
N ARG A 266 -4.72 15.22 -8.01
CA ARG A 266 -5.93 15.85 -7.46
C ARG A 266 -7.13 14.91 -7.42
N ASP A 267 -7.07 13.77 -8.11
CA ASP A 267 -8.16 12.82 -8.19
C ASP A 267 -8.47 12.17 -6.83
N ASP A 268 -9.64 11.55 -6.74
CA ASP A 268 -10.12 10.89 -5.52
C ASP A 268 -10.77 9.53 -5.85
N ILE A 269 -11.01 8.76 -4.81
CA ILE A 269 -11.83 7.57 -4.84
C ILE A 269 -12.99 7.79 -3.85
N GLU A 270 -14.20 7.79 -4.38
CA GLU A 270 -15.39 7.94 -3.55
C GLU A 270 -15.86 6.58 -3.05
N ILE A 271 -16.13 6.50 -1.75
CA ILE A 271 -16.68 5.32 -1.07
C ILE A 271 -18.07 5.68 -0.59
N ILE A 272 -19.08 4.93 -1.06
CA ILE A 272 -20.49 5.17 -0.81
C ILE A 272 -21.07 3.93 -0.12
N ILE A 273 -21.81 4.14 0.98
CA ILE A 273 -22.54 3.09 1.69
C ILE A 273 -24.01 3.48 1.74
N ASN A 274 -24.89 2.61 1.24
CA ASN A 274 -26.34 2.84 1.18
C ASN A 274 -26.69 4.19 0.52
N GLY A 275 -26.03 4.52 -0.60
CA GLY A 275 -26.24 5.75 -1.37
C GLY A 275 -25.66 7.02 -0.74
N LYS A 276 -24.97 6.94 0.41
CA LYS A 276 -24.40 8.10 1.12
C LYS A 276 -22.89 8.02 1.18
N ASN A 277 -22.20 9.16 1.06
CA ASN A 277 -20.76 9.25 1.18
C ASN A 277 -20.29 8.72 2.55
N ALA A 278 -19.44 7.69 2.55
CA ALA A 278 -19.03 7.00 3.76
C ALA A 278 -18.25 7.89 4.74
N ARG A 279 -17.48 8.86 4.23
CA ARG A 279 -16.71 9.79 5.08
C ARG A 279 -17.63 10.66 5.95
N ALA A 280 -18.74 11.12 5.39
CA ALA A 280 -19.62 12.07 6.06
C ALA A 280 -20.69 11.39 6.93
N PHE A 281 -21.18 10.20 6.51
CA PHE A 281 -22.41 9.64 7.04
C PHE A 281 -22.28 8.22 7.61
N ALA A 282 -21.20 7.49 7.35
CA ALA A 282 -21.08 6.12 7.83
C ALA A 282 -20.77 6.05 9.34
N SER A 283 -21.44 5.14 10.04
CA SER A 283 -21.11 4.80 11.42
C SER A 283 -19.69 4.19 11.52
N GLN A 284 -19.11 4.16 12.72
CA GLN A 284 -17.80 3.54 12.93
C GLN A 284 -17.78 2.06 12.52
N GLY A 285 -18.85 1.30 12.81
CA GLY A 285 -18.97 -0.08 12.40
C GLY A 285 -19.01 -0.24 10.88
N GLN A 286 -19.74 0.62 10.16
CA GLN A 286 -19.78 0.65 8.70
C GLN A 286 -18.41 1.01 8.10
N GLN A 287 -17.72 2.00 8.67
CA GLN A 287 -16.37 2.37 8.23
C GLN A 287 -15.39 1.21 8.38
N ARG A 288 -15.42 0.50 9.53
CA ARG A 288 -14.60 -0.70 9.75
C ARG A 288 -14.92 -1.82 8.76
N SER A 289 -16.21 -2.09 8.51
CA SER A 289 -16.63 -3.08 7.52
C SER A 289 -16.14 -2.72 6.11
N ALA A 290 -16.29 -1.46 5.69
CA ALA A 290 -15.85 -1.01 4.38
C ALA A 290 -14.33 -1.09 4.21
N VAL A 291 -13.55 -0.70 5.22
CA VAL A 291 -12.09 -0.84 5.21
C VAL A 291 -11.68 -2.31 5.13
N LEU A 292 -12.31 -3.17 5.91
CA LEU A 292 -12.06 -4.61 5.87
C LEU A 292 -12.35 -5.18 4.48
N SER A 293 -13.49 -4.81 3.88
CA SER A 293 -13.87 -5.21 2.51
C SER A 293 -12.85 -4.74 1.47
N LEU A 294 -12.37 -3.49 1.57
CA LEU A 294 -11.34 -2.94 0.68
C LEU A 294 -10.02 -3.71 0.79
N LYS A 295 -9.64 -4.10 2.00
CA LYS A 295 -8.37 -4.82 2.24
C LYS A 295 -8.43 -6.29 1.80
N LEU A 296 -9.58 -6.95 1.99
CA LEU A 296 -9.83 -8.28 1.44
C LEU A 296 -9.86 -8.25 -0.09
N ALA A 297 -10.50 -7.24 -0.67
CA ALA A 297 -10.51 -7.02 -2.12
C ALA A 297 -9.09 -6.78 -2.66
N GLU A 298 -8.25 -6.00 -1.98
CA GLU A 298 -6.84 -5.81 -2.34
C GLU A 298 -6.08 -7.15 -2.37
N ALA A 299 -6.29 -8.01 -1.37
CA ALA A 299 -5.67 -9.33 -1.33
C ALA A 299 -6.16 -10.21 -2.48
N SER A 300 -7.46 -10.21 -2.78
CA SER A 300 -8.06 -10.95 -3.89
C SER A 300 -7.56 -10.48 -5.25
N VAL A 301 -7.50 -9.16 -5.49
CA VAL A 301 -6.95 -8.59 -6.74
C VAL A 301 -5.48 -8.95 -6.89
N LEU A 302 -4.71 -8.87 -5.81
CA LEU A 302 -3.28 -9.20 -5.84
C LEU A 302 -3.06 -10.68 -6.14
N ARG A 303 -3.86 -11.59 -5.54
CA ARG A 303 -3.87 -13.02 -5.86
C ARG A 303 -4.13 -13.28 -7.33
N GLU A 304 -5.17 -12.66 -7.90
CA GLU A 304 -5.52 -12.81 -9.31
C GLU A 304 -4.40 -12.32 -10.24
N ARG A 305 -3.79 -11.19 -9.92
CA ARG A 305 -2.73 -10.56 -10.72
C ARG A 305 -1.38 -11.27 -10.64
N MET A 306 -1.04 -11.80 -9.48
CA MET A 306 0.23 -12.49 -9.23
C MET A 306 0.15 -14.00 -9.48
N GLY A 307 -1.05 -14.59 -9.51
CA GLY A 307 -1.25 -16.04 -9.62
C GLY A 307 -0.90 -16.80 -8.35
N GLU A 308 -0.68 -16.12 -7.22
CA GLU A 308 -0.29 -16.71 -5.94
C GLU A 308 -0.97 -16.01 -4.77
N GLU A 309 -1.23 -16.75 -3.68
CA GLU A 309 -1.75 -16.16 -2.44
C GLU A 309 -0.73 -15.18 -1.84
N PRO A 310 -1.12 -13.93 -1.54
CA PRO A 310 -0.25 -13.00 -0.82
C PRO A 310 -0.07 -13.42 0.63
N VAL A 311 1.03 -13.04 1.26
CA VAL A 311 1.19 -13.13 2.71
C VAL A 311 0.34 -12.06 3.38
N ILE A 312 -0.37 -12.40 4.44
CA ILE A 312 -1.29 -11.50 5.14
C ILE A 312 -0.67 -11.06 6.46
N LEU A 313 -0.65 -9.75 6.69
CA LEU A 313 -0.10 -9.14 7.88
C LEU A 313 -1.23 -8.40 8.63
N LEU A 314 -1.65 -8.92 9.78
CA LEU A 314 -2.72 -8.35 10.61
C LEU A 314 -2.08 -7.64 11.83
N ASP A 315 -1.94 -6.32 11.75
CA ASP A 315 -1.34 -5.51 12.81
C ASP A 315 -2.42 -4.98 13.75
N ASP A 316 -2.61 -5.66 14.88
CA ASP A 316 -3.56 -5.32 15.96
C ASP A 316 -5.03 -5.12 15.51
N VAL A 317 -5.39 -5.75 14.37
CA VAL A 317 -6.71 -5.56 13.74
C VAL A 317 -7.80 -6.34 14.46
N LEU A 318 -7.49 -7.54 14.97
CA LEU A 318 -8.50 -8.38 15.59
C LEU A 318 -9.12 -7.73 16.82
N SER A 319 -8.35 -6.97 17.61
CA SER A 319 -8.84 -6.23 18.78
C SER A 319 -9.88 -5.14 18.42
N GLU A 320 -9.86 -4.65 17.18
CA GLU A 320 -10.74 -3.61 16.67
C GLU A 320 -12.06 -4.17 16.08
N LEU A 321 -12.15 -5.49 15.92
CA LEU A 321 -13.29 -6.16 15.28
C LEU A 321 -14.13 -6.92 16.32
N ASP A 322 -15.45 -6.92 16.14
CA ASP A 322 -16.32 -7.85 16.85
C ASP A 322 -16.12 -9.30 16.37
N ALA A 323 -16.56 -10.27 17.17
CA ALA A 323 -16.35 -11.70 16.90
C ALA A 323 -16.83 -12.13 15.50
N LYS A 324 -17.94 -11.58 15.00
CA LYS A 324 -18.48 -11.94 13.68
C LYS A 324 -17.58 -11.49 12.54
N ARG A 325 -16.99 -10.28 12.66
CA ARG A 325 -16.04 -9.77 11.67
C ARG A 325 -14.69 -10.47 11.75
N GLN A 326 -14.26 -10.85 12.97
CA GLN A 326 -13.07 -11.68 13.16
C GLN A 326 -13.23 -13.03 12.47
N ASP A 327 -14.33 -13.74 12.72
CA ASP A 327 -14.63 -15.05 12.10
C ASP A 327 -14.68 -14.92 10.58
N PHE A 328 -15.36 -13.89 10.07
CA PHE A 328 -15.42 -13.63 8.62
C PHE A 328 -14.03 -13.43 8.03
N LEU A 329 -13.22 -12.54 8.63
CA LEU A 329 -11.85 -12.25 8.18
C LEU A 329 -10.99 -13.53 8.14
N LEU A 330 -10.98 -14.30 9.24
CA LEU A 330 -10.15 -15.49 9.33
C LEU A 330 -10.57 -16.57 8.35
N ASN A 331 -11.87 -16.71 8.08
CA ASN A 331 -12.38 -17.65 7.07
C ASN A 331 -11.97 -17.25 5.64
N GLU A 332 -12.04 -15.95 5.30
CA GLU A 332 -11.64 -15.45 3.97
C GLU A 332 -10.12 -15.55 3.72
N LEU A 333 -9.33 -15.62 4.78
CA LEU A 333 -7.87 -15.77 4.71
C LEU A 333 -7.40 -17.23 4.74
N HIS A 334 -8.33 -18.17 4.70
CA HIS A 334 -7.97 -19.59 4.68
C HIS A 334 -7.12 -19.94 3.45
N GLY A 335 -6.00 -20.62 3.68
CA GLY A 335 -5.03 -20.96 2.62
C GLY A 335 -3.89 -19.95 2.47
N CYS A 336 -4.00 -18.75 3.04
CA CYS A 336 -2.91 -17.80 3.12
C CYS A 336 -1.97 -18.09 4.29
N GLN A 337 -0.71 -17.72 4.16
CA GLN A 337 0.16 -17.56 5.33
C GLN A 337 -0.14 -16.22 6.00
N VAL A 338 -0.52 -16.26 7.28
CA VAL A 338 -1.00 -15.09 8.03
C VAL A 338 -0.08 -14.83 9.21
N PHE A 339 0.28 -13.56 9.42
CA PHE A 339 0.99 -13.08 10.61
C PHE A 339 0.07 -12.13 11.37
N ILE A 340 -0.18 -12.41 12.64
CA ILE A 340 -1.12 -11.66 13.49
C ILE A 340 -0.38 -11.13 14.71
N THR A 341 -0.42 -9.81 14.94
CA THR A 341 0.02 -9.25 16.22
C THR A 341 -1.15 -9.15 17.18
N CYS A 342 -0.92 -9.51 18.43
CA CYS A 342 -1.91 -9.38 19.51
C CYS A 342 -1.26 -9.08 20.85
N CYS A 343 -2.02 -8.44 21.76
CA CYS A 343 -1.63 -8.14 23.14
C CYS A 343 -2.29 -9.08 24.15
N GLU A 344 -3.43 -9.70 23.81
CA GLU A 344 -4.22 -10.51 24.72
C GLU A 344 -4.03 -12.01 24.52
N LYS A 345 -3.99 -12.76 25.63
CA LYS A 345 -3.87 -14.22 25.62
C LYS A 345 -5.11 -14.92 25.07
N SER A 346 -6.28 -14.29 25.15
CA SER A 346 -7.58 -14.84 24.73
C SER A 346 -7.64 -15.21 23.25
N ASN A 347 -6.90 -14.52 22.39
CA ASN A 347 -6.82 -14.83 20.97
C ASN A 347 -6.01 -16.09 20.63
N LYS A 348 -5.25 -16.63 21.62
CA LYS A 348 -4.49 -17.87 21.46
C LYS A 348 -5.38 -19.13 21.31
N GLU A 349 -6.50 -19.15 22.03
CA GLU A 349 -7.35 -20.34 22.12
C GLU A 349 -8.22 -20.55 20.88
N GLN A 350 -8.46 -19.49 20.11
CA GLN A 350 -9.24 -19.52 18.88
C GLN A 350 -8.46 -20.04 17.65
N LEU A 351 -7.12 -20.03 17.74
CA LEU A 351 -6.22 -20.37 16.61
C LEU A 351 -5.45 -21.66 16.92
N LYS A 352 -6.15 -22.80 16.90
CA LYS A 352 -5.63 -24.11 17.36
C LYS A 352 -4.44 -24.67 16.58
N ASP A 353 -4.20 -24.23 15.33
CA ASP A 353 -3.18 -24.81 14.43
C ASP A 353 -2.10 -23.80 13.99
N GLY A 354 -1.77 -22.80 14.83
CA GLY A 354 -0.82 -21.76 14.51
C GLY A 354 0.52 -21.86 15.27
N LYS A 355 1.57 -21.21 14.75
CA LYS A 355 2.83 -21.01 15.44
C LYS A 355 2.76 -19.70 16.25
N ILE A 356 3.25 -19.72 17.50
CA ILE A 356 3.25 -18.57 18.38
C ILE A 356 4.68 -18.11 18.58
N PHE A 357 4.92 -16.82 18.41
CA PHE A 357 6.16 -16.13 18.72
C PHE A 357 5.90 -15.17 19.88
N LEU A 358 6.60 -15.38 20.98
CA LEU A 358 6.58 -14.44 22.12
C LEU A 358 7.60 -13.34 21.87
N LEU A 359 7.14 -12.11 21.93
CA LEU A 359 8.01 -10.94 21.81
C LEU A 359 8.09 -10.21 23.15
N ASN A 360 9.29 -10.20 23.73
CA ASN A 360 9.57 -9.55 25.03
C ASN A 360 10.89 -8.78 24.94
N ASN A 361 10.88 -7.47 25.23
CA ASN A 361 12.05 -6.59 25.16
C ASN A 361 12.87 -6.74 23.88
N GLY A 362 12.15 -6.83 22.72
CA GLY A 362 12.75 -6.98 21.41
C GLY A 362 13.25 -8.40 21.09
N GLU A 363 13.19 -9.33 22.02
CA GLU A 363 13.58 -10.74 21.83
C GLU A 363 12.38 -11.57 21.38
N VAL A 364 12.56 -12.35 20.30
CA VAL A 364 11.54 -13.25 19.75
C VAL A 364 11.88 -14.68 20.14
N SER A 365 10.95 -15.38 20.79
CA SER A 365 11.09 -16.77 21.22
C SER A 365 9.91 -17.64 20.81
#